data_84908b84c47d45a7cc6d673feda69459
#
_entry.id   84908b84c47d45a7cc6d673feda69459
#
_cell.length_a   1.000
_cell.length_b   1.000
_cell.length_c   1.000
_cell.angle_alpha   90.00
_cell.angle_beta   90.00
_cell.angle_gamma   90.00
#
_symmetry.space_group_name_H-M   'P 1'
#
loop_
_entity.id
_entity.type
_entity.pdbx_description
1 polymer ?
#
loop_
_entity_poly.entity_id
_entity_poly.type
_entity_poly.pdbx_seq_one_letter_code
_entity_poly.pdbx_strand_id
1 'polypeptide(L)'
;VPVLLLDIKGDLSGIAAAGGNNPKIQERVQHMALQQYSAKQFPAELLSLSNEPGTKLRATVSEFGPVLLSKILGLNDTQSSVISMLFKYCDDHAWPLLDLQDLIKILQWAANEGKSELSAAYGNISPASVGTIMRNVIELQQQGADQFFGERSFDVEDLSFDIEARLEIQ
;
A
#
# COMPACT_ATOMS: atom_id res chain seq x y z
N VAL A 1 2.58 23.13 3.35
CA VAL A 1 2.76 21.88 4.10
C VAL A 1 2.02 20.80 3.33
N PRO A 2 2.68 19.73 2.86
CA PRO A 2 2.02 18.60 2.22
C PRO A 2 1.11 17.88 3.24
N VAL A 3 -0.05 17.42 2.77
CA VAL A 3 -1.05 16.70 3.59
C VAL A 3 -1.47 15.44 2.84
N LEU A 4 -1.35 14.29 3.49
CA LEU A 4 -1.90 13.03 2.99
C LEU A 4 -3.30 12.83 3.56
N LEU A 5 -4.28 12.65 2.68
CA LEU A 5 -5.67 12.39 3.05
C LEU A 5 -6.07 10.99 2.60
N LEU A 6 -6.71 10.24 3.49
CA LEU A 6 -7.27 8.92 3.20
C LEU A 6 -8.77 9.07 2.93
N ASP A 7 -9.17 8.87 1.69
CA ASP A 7 -10.56 9.04 1.23
C ASP A 7 -11.25 7.69 1.04
N ILE A 8 -11.99 7.25 2.06
CA ILE A 8 -12.73 5.98 2.03
C ILE A 8 -14.06 6.12 1.27
N LYS A 9 -14.61 7.32 1.19
CA LYS A 9 -15.95 7.58 0.63
C LYS A 9 -15.92 8.26 -0.73
N GLY A 10 -14.75 8.77 -1.18
CA GLY A 10 -14.61 9.50 -2.43
C GLY A 10 -15.13 10.94 -2.38
N ASP A 11 -15.34 11.52 -1.19
CA ASP A 11 -15.87 12.87 -1.03
C ASP A 11 -14.78 13.95 -0.87
N LEU A 12 -13.55 13.58 -0.59
CA LEU A 12 -12.42 14.51 -0.43
C LEU A 12 -11.81 14.96 -1.76
N SER A 13 -11.99 14.20 -2.83
CA SER A 13 -11.43 14.49 -4.16
C SER A 13 -11.87 15.85 -4.71
N GLY A 14 -13.02 16.37 -4.25
CA GLY A 14 -13.52 17.70 -4.59
C GLY A 14 -12.58 18.85 -4.23
N ILE A 15 -11.58 18.64 -3.36
CA ILE A 15 -10.58 19.67 -3.01
C ILE A 15 -9.69 20.04 -4.22
N ALA A 16 -9.55 19.14 -5.19
CA ALA A 16 -8.80 19.36 -6.43
C ALA A 16 -9.49 20.26 -7.44
N ALA A 17 -10.77 20.62 -7.20
CA ALA A 17 -11.55 21.47 -8.10
C ALA A 17 -12.03 22.73 -7.39
N ALA A 18 -12.11 23.83 -8.13
CA ALA A 18 -12.73 25.06 -7.59
C ALA A 18 -14.21 24.81 -7.31
N GLY A 19 -14.65 25.16 -6.11
CA GLY A 19 -16.06 25.04 -5.73
C GLY A 19 -16.95 25.90 -6.63
N GLY A 20 -18.11 25.35 -7.01
CA GLY A 20 -19.13 26.08 -7.76
C GLY A 20 -19.85 27.15 -6.93
N ASN A 21 -20.69 27.93 -7.60
CA ASN A 21 -21.50 28.95 -6.97
C ASN A 21 -22.68 28.30 -6.20
N ASN A 22 -22.44 27.91 -4.96
CA ASN A 22 -23.44 27.29 -4.11
C ASN A 22 -24.13 28.36 -3.24
N PRO A 23 -25.50 28.54 -3.35
CA PRO A 23 -26.22 29.55 -2.59
C PRO A 23 -26.03 29.45 -1.08
N LYS A 24 -25.95 28.24 -0.53
CA LYS A 24 -25.72 28.02 0.91
C LYS A 24 -24.36 28.51 1.38
N ILE A 25 -23.33 28.37 0.52
CA ILE A 25 -22.00 28.89 0.81
C ILE A 25 -22.02 30.40 0.79
N GLN A 26 -22.70 31.03 -0.19
CA GLN A 26 -22.82 32.46 -0.29
C GLN A 26 -23.55 33.05 0.93
N GLU A 27 -24.65 32.45 1.35
CA GLU A 27 -25.37 32.82 2.57
C GLU A 27 -24.45 32.76 3.81
N ARG A 28 -23.65 31.69 3.93
CA ARG A 28 -22.71 31.52 5.04
C ARG A 28 -21.58 32.53 5.02
N VAL A 29 -21.04 32.84 3.84
CA VAL A 29 -20.01 33.86 3.63
C VAL A 29 -20.54 35.25 4.08
N GLN A 30 -21.77 35.58 3.70
CA GLN A 30 -22.45 36.84 4.12
C GLN A 30 -22.68 36.88 5.63
N HIS A 31 -23.20 35.79 6.20
CA HIS A 31 -23.47 35.71 7.63
C HIS A 31 -22.18 35.81 8.47
N MET A 32 -21.07 35.29 7.97
CA MET A 32 -19.76 35.35 8.63
C MET A 32 -18.97 36.63 8.28
N ALA A 33 -19.54 37.54 7.47
CA ALA A 33 -18.89 38.77 7.01
C ALA A 33 -17.47 38.56 6.42
N LEU A 34 -17.28 37.47 5.67
CA LEU A 34 -15.99 37.18 5.03
C LEU A 34 -15.80 38.08 3.81
N GLN A 35 -14.94 39.10 3.92
CA GLN A 35 -14.78 40.12 2.88
C GLN A 35 -14.11 39.67 1.59
N GLN A 36 -13.35 38.58 1.61
CA GLN A 36 -12.54 38.12 0.47
C GLN A 36 -12.64 36.62 0.24
N TYR A 37 -13.84 36.05 0.39
CA TYR A 37 -14.02 34.63 0.08
C TYR A 37 -14.06 34.42 -1.43
N SER A 38 -13.19 33.55 -1.93
CA SER A 38 -13.27 32.99 -3.28
C SER A 38 -13.09 31.49 -3.22
N ALA A 39 -13.92 30.75 -3.95
CA ALA A 39 -13.72 29.32 -4.11
C ALA A 39 -12.41 29.09 -4.89
N LYS A 40 -11.53 28.28 -4.35
CA LYS A 40 -10.23 27.95 -4.94
C LYS A 40 -10.08 26.44 -5.07
N GLN A 41 -9.38 26.02 -6.09
CA GLN A 41 -8.86 24.66 -6.16
C GLN A 41 -7.52 24.58 -5.40
N PHE A 42 -7.22 23.41 -4.91
CA PHE A 42 -5.93 23.12 -4.31
C PHE A 42 -5.21 22.08 -5.18
N PRO A 43 -3.89 22.23 -5.39
CA PRO A 43 -3.13 21.20 -6.08
C PRO A 43 -3.20 19.92 -5.25
N ALA A 44 -3.69 18.86 -5.88
CA ALA A 44 -3.86 17.56 -5.25
C ALA A 44 -3.47 16.47 -6.25
N GLU A 45 -2.73 15.48 -5.79
CA GLU A 45 -2.46 14.26 -6.52
C GLU A 45 -3.36 13.17 -5.97
N LEU A 46 -4.10 12.51 -6.86
CA LEU A 46 -5.00 11.42 -6.49
C LEU A 46 -4.23 10.09 -6.61
N LEU A 47 -4.04 9.44 -5.48
CA LEU A 47 -3.42 8.12 -5.39
C LEU A 47 -4.51 7.04 -5.29
N SER A 48 -4.34 5.92 -5.97
CA SER A 48 -5.32 4.84 -6.00
C SER A 48 -4.68 3.50 -5.60
N LEU A 49 -5.33 2.78 -4.70
CA LEU A 49 -5.01 1.40 -4.31
C LEU A 49 -5.79 0.37 -5.12
N SER A 50 -6.74 0.81 -5.95
CA SER A 50 -7.69 -0.03 -6.68
C SER A 50 -7.70 0.29 -8.17
N ASN A 51 -8.75 -0.13 -8.89
CA ASN A 51 -8.96 0.21 -10.29
C ASN A 51 -9.52 1.63 -10.54
N GLU A 52 -9.70 2.41 -9.49
CA GLU A 52 -10.17 3.79 -9.63
C GLU A 52 -9.12 4.68 -10.32
N PRO A 53 -9.55 5.77 -10.97
CA PRO A 53 -8.64 6.73 -11.57
C PRO A 53 -7.68 7.34 -10.54
N GLY A 54 -6.42 7.47 -10.92
CA GLY A 54 -5.37 8.04 -10.07
C GLY A 54 -4.03 7.34 -10.29
N THR A 55 -2.98 7.92 -9.75
CA THR A 55 -1.65 7.31 -9.73
C THR A 55 -1.68 6.06 -8.84
N LYS A 56 -1.27 4.93 -9.38
CA LYS A 56 -1.29 3.67 -8.62
C LYS A 56 -0.26 3.71 -7.50
N LEU A 57 -0.74 3.45 -6.29
CA LEU A 57 0.11 3.30 -5.12
C LEU A 57 0.56 1.84 -5.03
N ARG A 58 1.86 1.59 -5.14
CA ARG A 58 2.44 0.26 -5.05
C ARG A 58 3.57 0.21 -4.03
N ALA A 59 3.64 -0.92 -3.33
CA ALA A 59 4.73 -1.25 -2.42
C ALA A 59 5.20 -2.68 -2.69
N THR A 60 6.49 -2.94 -2.46
CA THR A 60 6.98 -4.31 -2.51
C THR A 60 6.51 -5.07 -1.28
N VAL A 61 6.42 -6.40 -1.41
CA VAL A 61 6.13 -7.29 -0.28
C VAL A 61 7.20 -7.13 0.80
N SER A 62 8.48 -6.99 0.42
CA SER A 62 9.60 -6.75 1.34
C SER A 62 9.42 -5.46 2.16
N GLU A 63 9.04 -4.33 1.52
CA GLU A 63 8.82 -3.05 2.21
C GLU A 63 7.59 -3.08 3.13
N PHE A 64 6.55 -3.81 2.72
CA PHE A 64 5.34 -3.97 3.53
C PHE A 64 5.64 -4.74 4.83
N GLY A 65 6.55 -5.68 4.76
CA GLY A 65 7.11 -6.40 5.87
C GLY A 65 6.22 -7.51 6.45
N PRO A 66 6.84 -8.43 7.23
CA PRO A 66 6.16 -9.65 7.69
C PRO A 66 5.03 -9.40 8.67
N VAL A 67 5.13 -8.35 9.50
CA VAL A 67 4.14 -8.04 10.54
C VAL A 67 2.81 -7.58 9.95
N LEU A 68 2.86 -6.63 9.02
CA LEU A 68 1.65 -6.12 8.35
C LEU A 68 1.05 -7.17 7.43
N LEU A 69 1.90 -7.90 6.70
CA LEU A 69 1.47 -8.98 5.83
C LEU A 69 0.75 -10.08 6.63
N SER A 70 1.29 -10.51 7.78
CA SER A 70 0.66 -11.50 8.65
C SER A 70 -0.72 -11.06 9.13
N LYS A 71 -0.90 -9.77 9.44
CA LYS A 71 -2.20 -9.21 9.84
C LYS A 71 -3.21 -9.21 8.71
N ILE A 72 -2.82 -8.81 7.51
CA ILE A 72 -3.71 -8.80 6.33
C ILE A 72 -4.11 -10.22 5.95
N LEU A 73 -3.18 -11.17 6.01
CA LEU A 73 -3.45 -12.58 5.74
C LEU A 73 -4.21 -13.28 6.85
N GLY A 74 -4.49 -12.64 7.98
CA GLY A 74 -5.20 -13.24 9.12
C GLY A 74 -4.47 -14.43 9.74
N LEU A 75 -3.14 -14.38 9.78
CA LEU A 75 -2.31 -15.48 10.25
C LEU A 75 -2.29 -15.57 11.78
N ASN A 76 -2.24 -16.80 12.29
CA ASN A 76 -1.96 -17.04 13.71
C ASN A 76 -0.45 -16.90 14.03
N ASP A 77 -0.07 -16.96 15.31
CA ASP A 77 1.31 -16.76 15.76
C ASP A 77 2.31 -17.72 15.11
N THR A 78 1.95 -19.00 14.95
CA THR A 78 2.81 -19.99 14.29
C THR A 78 3.03 -19.67 12.82
N GLN A 79 1.98 -19.28 12.10
CA GLN A 79 2.05 -18.92 10.69
C GLN A 79 2.79 -17.59 10.50
N SER A 80 2.58 -16.62 11.39
CA SER A 80 3.30 -15.34 11.41
C SER A 80 4.80 -15.54 11.64
N SER A 81 5.18 -16.49 12.50
CA SER A 81 6.57 -16.86 12.72
C SER A 81 7.20 -17.46 11.45
N VAL A 82 6.45 -18.27 10.68
CA VAL A 82 6.92 -18.81 9.39
C VAL A 82 7.16 -17.68 8.39
N ILE A 83 6.24 -16.75 8.26
CA ILE A 83 6.42 -15.57 7.38
C ILE A 83 7.63 -14.76 7.80
N SER A 84 7.78 -14.44 9.10
CA SER A 84 8.92 -13.67 9.61
C SER A 84 10.25 -14.34 9.32
N MET A 85 10.31 -15.66 9.44
CA MET A 85 11.50 -16.44 9.14
C MET A 85 11.82 -16.42 7.65
N LEU A 86 10.83 -16.56 6.77
CA LEU A 86 11.04 -16.50 5.31
C LEU A 86 11.53 -15.12 4.87
N PHE A 87 10.97 -14.04 5.44
CA PHE A 87 11.48 -12.69 5.19
C PHE A 87 12.95 -12.55 5.61
N LYS A 88 13.28 -13.02 6.82
CA LYS A 88 14.66 -13.00 7.30
C LYS A 88 15.59 -13.79 6.38
N TYR A 89 15.17 -14.97 5.93
CA TYR A 89 15.93 -15.78 4.98
C TYR A 89 16.16 -15.02 3.66
N CYS A 90 15.12 -14.40 3.11
CA CYS A 90 15.21 -13.62 1.88
C CYS A 90 16.15 -12.42 2.04
N ASP A 91 16.07 -11.71 3.18
CA ASP A 91 16.95 -10.57 3.48
C ASP A 91 18.41 -11.01 3.57
N ASP A 92 18.70 -12.13 4.26
CA ASP A 92 20.05 -12.66 4.41
C ASP A 92 20.70 -13.10 3.08
N HIS A 93 19.86 -13.44 2.08
CA HIS A 93 20.30 -13.87 0.74
C HIS A 93 20.17 -12.75 -0.32
N ALA A 94 19.79 -11.54 0.08
CA ALA A 94 19.52 -10.42 -0.82
C ALA A 94 18.48 -10.76 -1.92
N TRP A 95 17.45 -11.51 -1.56
CA TRP A 95 16.32 -11.87 -2.42
C TRP A 95 15.11 -10.99 -2.09
N PRO A 96 14.91 -9.87 -2.77
CA PRO A 96 13.75 -9.02 -2.51
C PRO A 96 12.47 -9.72 -2.96
N LEU A 97 11.44 -9.66 -2.11
CA LEU A 97 10.09 -10.08 -2.47
C LEU A 97 9.38 -8.86 -3.05
N LEU A 98 9.22 -8.80 -4.36
CA LEU A 98 8.62 -7.66 -5.04
C LEU A 98 7.09 -7.74 -5.00
N ASP A 99 6.56 -8.89 -5.34
CA ASP A 99 5.12 -9.11 -5.47
C ASP A 99 4.64 -10.37 -4.73
N LEU A 100 3.33 -10.66 -4.82
CA LEU A 100 2.75 -11.84 -4.20
C LEU A 100 3.17 -13.14 -4.89
N GLN A 101 3.63 -13.10 -6.15
CA GLN A 101 4.14 -14.28 -6.85
C GLN A 101 5.49 -14.70 -6.29
N ASP A 102 6.35 -13.74 -5.94
CA ASP A 102 7.62 -14.03 -5.28
C ASP A 102 7.40 -14.65 -3.89
N LEU A 103 6.40 -14.13 -3.15
CA LEU A 103 6.00 -14.75 -1.88
C LEU A 103 5.49 -16.19 -2.06
N ILE A 104 4.70 -16.46 -3.09
CA ILE A 104 4.23 -17.82 -3.40
C ILE A 104 5.42 -18.74 -3.74
N LYS A 105 6.37 -18.25 -4.56
CA LYS A 105 7.57 -19.04 -4.94
C LYS A 105 8.41 -19.39 -3.73
N ILE A 106 8.68 -18.43 -2.83
CA ILE A 106 9.49 -18.74 -1.63
C ILE A 106 8.76 -19.69 -0.69
N LEU A 107 7.42 -19.60 -0.56
CA LEU A 107 6.62 -20.56 0.19
C LEU A 107 6.68 -21.97 -0.41
N GLN A 108 6.60 -22.09 -1.74
CA GLN A 108 6.74 -23.37 -2.45
C GLN A 108 8.13 -23.96 -2.28
N TRP A 109 9.16 -23.15 -2.43
CA TRP A 109 10.55 -23.58 -2.22
C TRP A 109 10.76 -24.04 -0.78
N ALA A 110 10.26 -23.30 0.21
CA ALA A 110 10.35 -23.66 1.63
C ALA A 110 9.67 -24.97 1.99
N ALA A 111 8.59 -25.32 1.28
CA ALA A 111 7.89 -26.59 1.48
C ALA A 111 8.58 -27.78 0.83
N ASN A 112 9.42 -27.55 -0.18
CA ASN A 112 10.04 -28.58 -1.03
C ASN A 112 11.58 -28.56 -0.90
N GLU A 113 12.26 -27.93 -1.84
CA GLU A 113 13.73 -27.98 -1.96
C GLU A 113 14.44 -27.31 -0.78
N GLY A 114 13.94 -26.19 -0.29
CA GLY A 114 14.51 -25.41 0.80
C GLY A 114 14.26 -25.96 2.20
N LYS A 115 13.42 -27.00 2.32
CA LYS A 115 12.99 -27.50 3.64
C LYS A 115 14.14 -27.93 4.55
N SER A 116 15.13 -28.64 4.01
CA SER A 116 16.28 -29.11 4.79
C SER A 116 17.17 -27.95 5.24
N GLU A 117 17.39 -26.99 4.37
CA GLU A 117 18.21 -25.81 4.63
C GLU A 117 17.55 -24.91 5.70
N LEU A 118 16.27 -24.60 5.54
CA LEU A 118 15.51 -23.82 6.52
C LEU A 118 15.45 -24.52 7.88
N SER A 119 15.25 -25.85 7.90
CA SER A 119 15.22 -26.60 9.15
C SER A 119 16.54 -26.57 9.89
N ALA A 120 17.66 -26.56 9.17
CA ALA A 120 18.99 -26.50 9.77
C ALA A 120 19.33 -25.11 10.34
N ALA A 121 18.92 -24.05 9.66
CA ALA A 121 19.26 -22.67 10.03
C ALA A 121 18.24 -22.00 10.97
N TYR A 122 16.96 -22.28 10.79
CA TYR A 122 15.88 -21.53 11.43
C TYR A 122 14.84 -22.40 12.16
N GLY A 123 14.96 -23.72 12.06
CA GLY A 123 14.03 -24.67 12.69
C GLY A 123 12.95 -25.22 11.72
N ASN A 124 12.22 -26.24 12.19
CA ASN A 124 11.25 -26.93 11.35
C ASN A 124 10.03 -26.09 11.02
N ILE A 125 9.67 -26.06 9.75
CA ILE A 125 8.43 -25.46 9.26
C ILE A 125 7.39 -26.56 9.05
N SER A 126 6.18 -26.34 9.59
CA SER A 126 5.04 -27.22 9.33
C SER A 126 4.55 -27.07 7.90
N PRO A 127 4.47 -28.14 7.09
CA PRO A 127 3.85 -28.09 5.76
C PRO A 127 2.39 -27.60 5.79
N ALA A 128 1.66 -27.91 6.86
CA ALA A 128 0.28 -27.44 7.05
C ALA A 128 0.23 -25.91 7.20
N SER A 129 1.18 -25.31 7.91
CA SER A 129 1.27 -23.84 8.03
C SER A 129 1.56 -23.19 6.68
N VAL A 130 2.54 -23.72 5.93
CA VAL A 130 2.85 -23.21 4.57
C VAL A 130 1.63 -23.31 3.66
N GLY A 131 0.93 -24.45 3.66
CA GLY A 131 -0.29 -24.63 2.86
C GLY A 131 -1.41 -23.66 3.23
N THR A 132 -1.56 -23.30 4.50
CA THR A 132 -2.57 -22.32 4.93
C THR A 132 -2.16 -20.90 4.50
N ILE A 133 -0.91 -20.52 4.72
CA ILE A 133 -0.40 -19.21 4.29
C ILE A 133 -0.59 -19.06 2.78
N MET A 134 -0.23 -20.07 2.00
CA MET A 134 -0.36 -20.03 0.54
C MET A 134 -1.81 -19.83 0.08
N ARG A 135 -2.79 -20.52 0.70
CA ARG A 135 -4.21 -20.30 0.40
C ARG A 135 -4.64 -18.87 0.67
N ASN A 136 -4.23 -18.29 1.81
CA ASN A 136 -4.58 -16.93 2.19
C ASN A 136 -3.93 -15.89 1.25
N VAL A 137 -2.70 -16.15 0.77
CA VAL A 137 -2.06 -15.31 -0.26
C VAL A 137 -2.84 -15.36 -1.59
N ILE A 138 -3.25 -16.55 -2.03
CA ILE A 138 -4.05 -16.71 -3.26
C ILE A 138 -5.41 -16.01 -3.12
N GLU A 139 -6.05 -16.12 -1.95
CA GLU A 139 -7.30 -15.41 -1.68
C GLU A 139 -7.11 -13.89 -1.74
N LEU A 140 -6.03 -13.37 -1.14
CA LEU A 140 -5.68 -11.96 -1.21
C LEU A 140 -5.44 -11.50 -2.66
N GLN A 141 -4.79 -12.31 -3.49
CA GLN A 141 -4.64 -12.02 -4.93
C GLN A 141 -5.99 -11.93 -5.64
N GLN A 142 -6.90 -12.86 -5.36
CA GLN A 142 -8.24 -12.85 -5.95
C GLN A 142 -9.05 -11.61 -5.57
N GLN A 143 -8.75 -10.99 -4.41
CA GLN A 143 -9.32 -9.72 -3.98
C GLN A 143 -8.68 -8.51 -4.68
N GLY A 144 -7.71 -8.70 -5.57
CA GLY A 144 -7.08 -7.65 -6.36
C GLY A 144 -5.81 -7.05 -5.75
N ALA A 145 -5.23 -7.67 -4.74
CA ALA A 145 -4.02 -7.16 -4.07
C ALA A 145 -2.78 -7.12 -4.99
N ASP A 146 -2.77 -7.84 -6.11
CA ASP A 146 -1.73 -7.73 -7.14
C ASP A 146 -1.59 -6.32 -7.73
N GLN A 147 -2.62 -5.49 -7.58
CA GLN A 147 -2.56 -4.10 -8.04
C GLN A 147 -1.76 -3.22 -7.10
N PHE A 148 -1.70 -3.60 -5.82
CA PHE A 148 -0.94 -2.89 -4.79
C PHE A 148 0.47 -3.43 -4.62
N PHE A 149 0.64 -4.77 -4.62
CA PHE A 149 1.95 -5.39 -4.47
C PHE A 149 2.70 -5.44 -5.80
N GLY A 150 3.91 -4.90 -5.82
CA GLY A 150 4.79 -4.85 -7.00
C GLY A 150 5.90 -3.84 -6.82
N GLU A 151 6.60 -3.52 -7.91
CA GLU A 151 7.61 -2.48 -7.88
C GLU A 151 7.03 -1.17 -7.36
N ARG A 152 7.78 -0.51 -6.48
CA ARG A 152 7.38 0.76 -5.87
C ARG A 152 7.11 1.82 -6.95
N SER A 153 5.97 2.47 -6.87
CA SER A 153 5.52 3.43 -7.88
C SER A 153 6.03 4.86 -7.64
N PHE A 154 6.45 5.19 -6.41
CA PHE A 154 6.99 6.51 -6.04
C PHE A 154 7.84 6.41 -4.78
N ASP A 155 8.67 7.42 -4.53
CA ASP A 155 9.34 7.60 -3.25
C ASP A 155 8.50 8.52 -2.36
N VAL A 156 8.56 8.31 -1.03
CA VAL A 156 7.88 9.20 -0.07
C VAL A 156 8.41 10.64 -0.20
N GLU A 157 9.65 10.79 -0.60
CA GLU A 157 10.27 12.09 -0.88
C GLU A 157 9.59 12.81 -2.05
N ASP A 158 9.09 12.09 -3.06
CA ASP A 158 8.35 12.67 -4.18
C ASP A 158 7.05 13.35 -3.74
N LEU A 159 6.46 12.93 -2.62
CA LEU A 159 5.26 13.54 -2.03
C LEU A 159 5.56 14.82 -1.24
N SER A 160 6.83 15.08 -0.92
CA SER A 160 7.26 16.22 -0.11
C SER A 160 7.72 17.44 -0.92
N PHE A 161 7.78 17.33 -2.25
CA PHE A 161 8.22 18.43 -3.10
C PHE A 161 7.24 19.61 -3.06
N ASP A 162 7.81 20.81 -2.95
CA ASP A 162 7.10 22.08 -3.02
C ASP A 162 6.34 22.18 -4.34
N ILE A 163 5.05 22.39 -4.26
CA ILE A 163 4.12 22.50 -5.39
C ILE A 163 4.51 23.66 -6.32
N GLU A 164 5.24 24.65 -5.82
CA GLU A 164 5.76 25.77 -6.61
C GLU A 164 6.74 25.30 -7.71
N ALA A 165 7.56 24.27 -7.45
CA ALA A 165 8.50 23.74 -8.44
C ALA A 165 7.83 22.98 -9.60
N ARG A 166 6.63 22.41 -9.41
CA ARG A 166 5.89 21.70 -10.46
C ARG A 166 5.14 22.64 -11.42
N LEU A 167 4.81 23.85 -11.02
CA LEU A 167 4.13 24.83 -11.86
C LEU A 167 5.07 25.53 -12.87
N GLU A 168 6.39 25.43 -12.66
CA GLU A 168 7.39 26.01 -13.60
C GLU A 168 7.79 25.03 -14.72
N ILE A 169 7.31 23.78 -14.72
CA ILE A 169 7.68 22.74 -15.72
C ILE A 169 6.56 22.50 -16.76
N GLN A 170 5.45 23.18 -16.68
CA GLN A 170 4.40 23.22 -17.71
C GLN A 170 4.42 24.55 -18.45
#